data_705d5e62cc63160033058e9aab60bc02
#
_entry.id   705d5e62cc63160033058e9aab60bc02
#
_cell.length_a   1.000
_cell.length_b   1.000
_cell.length_c   1.000
_cell.angle_alpha   90.00
_cell.angle_beta   90.00
_cell.angle_gamma   90.00
#
_symmetry.space_group_name_H-M   'P 1'
#
loop_
_entity.id
_entity.type
_entity.pdbx_description
1 polymer ?
#
loop_
_entity_poly.entity_id
_entity_poly.type
_entity_poly.pdbx_seq_one_letter_code
_entity_poly.pdbx_strand_id
1 'polypeptide(L)'
;MNSPQLCRIAAVQMISGPDVDANLAEADRLIGEAAAQGARLVALPEYFPLMSPDETAKIRIRERDGEGPLQAFLKDAARRHKVWLVGGSIPLAAEAPDKVRNSTLVFDDTGRRVARYDKVHLFGFESGRERYDEAATIEAGNEVVCFEGPCGEVGLSICYDLRFPELFRAMGDVSLIVLPAAFTHTT
;
A
#
# COMPACT_ATOMS: atom_id res chain seq x y z
N MET A 1 -36.79 3.08 1.47
CA MET A 1 -35.50 3.09 2.17
C MET A 1 -34.64 2.02 1.51
N ASN A 2 -33.61 2.42 0.76
CA ASN A 2 -32.70 1.44 0.16
C ASN A 2 -31.94 0.75 1.31
N SER A 3 -32.01 -0.58 1.38
CA SER A 3 -31.15 -1.34 2.30
C SER A 3 -29.70 -0.95 2.05
N PRO A 4 -28.87 -0.77 3.09
CA PRO A 4 -27.47 -0.46 2.89
C PRO A 4 -26.86 -1.57 2.02
N GLN A 5 -26.33 -1.18 0.86
CA GLN A 5 -25.69 -2.14 -0.04
C GLN A 5 -24.40 -2.60 0.64
N LEU A 6 -24.36 -3.86 1.08
CA LEU A 6 -23.15 -4.44 1.67
C LEU A 6 -22.00 -4.38 0.66
N CYS A 7 -20.88 -3.78 1.08
CA CYS A 7 -19.66 -3.74 0.30
C CYS A 7 -18.68 -4.78 0.84
N ARG A 8 -18.33 -5.77 0.01
CA ARG A 8 -17.33 -6.77 0.37
C ARG A 8 -15.95 -6.23 0.07
N ILE A 9 -15.09 -6.26 1.08
CA ILE A 9 -13.67 -5.89 0.99
C ILE A 9 -12.80 -7.10 1.29
N ALA A 10 -11.59 -7.12 0.75
CA ALA A 10 -10.60 -8.15 1.04
C ALA A 10 -9.26 -7.52 1.45
N ALA A 11 -8.72 -7.97 2.57
CA ALA A 11 -7.34 -7.72 2.95
C ALA A 11 -6.51 -8.95 2.56
N VAL A 12 -5.52 -8.74 1.71
CA VAL A 12 -4.62 -9.80 1.25
C VAL A 12 -3.44 -9.91 2.21
N GLN A 13 -3.17 -11.12 2.66
CA GLN A 13 -1.97 -11.45 3.42
C GLN A 13 -1.00 -12.22 2.55
N MET A 14 0.27 -11.79 2.51
CA MET A 14 1.33 -12.38 1.70
C MET A 14 2.57 -12.67 2.54
N ILE A 15 3.38 -13.60 2.04
CA ILE A 15 4.76 -13.81 2.48
C ILE A 15 5.65 -13.38 1.31
N SER A 16 5.93 -12.09 1.23
CA SER A 16 6.78 -11.53 0.18
C SER A 16 8.25 -11.90 0.41
N GLY A 17 8.95 -12.19 -0.66
CA GLY A 17 10.38 -12.51 -0.68
C GLY A 17 11.20 -11.51 -1.51
N PRO A 18 12.48 -11.84 -1.81
CA PRO A 18 13.34 -10.96 -2.60
C PRO A 18 13.09 -11.05 -4.12
N ASP A 19 12.23 -11.95 -4.58
CA ASP A 19 11.88 -12.12 -5.99
C ASP A 19 10.60 -11.34 -6.31
N VAL A 20 10.76 -10.23 -7.05
CA VAL A 20 9.66 -9.35 -7.42
C VAL A 20 8.62 -10.06 -8.28
N ASP A 21 9.06 -10.82 -9.29
CA ASP A 21 8.13 -11.47 -10.23
C ASP A 21 7.29 -12.54 -9.53
N ALA A 22 7.89 -13.31 -8.62
CA ALA A 22 7.17 -14.26 -7.80
C ALA A 22 6.14 -13.59 -6.88
N ASN A 23 6.50 -12.45 -6.27
CA ASN A 23 5.57 -11.69 -5.42
C ASN A 23 4.42 -11.09 -6.24
N LEU A 24 4.67 -10.58 -7.44
CA LEU A 24 3.61 -10.06 -8.32
C LEU A 24 2.67 -11.17 -8.78
N ALA A 25 3.20 -12.36 -9.13
CA ALA A 25 2.38 -13.51 -9.51
C ALA A 25 1.46 -13.97 -8.36
N GLU A 26 1.98 -14.02 -7.13
CA GLU A 26 1.20 -14.36 -5.95
C GLU A 26 0.15 -13.29 -5.62
N ALA A 27 0.50 -12.01 -5.73
CA ALA A 27 -0.44 -10.91 -5.56
C ALA A 27 -1.59 -10.99 -6.56
N ASP A 28 -1.31 -11.26 -7.84
CA ASP A 28 -2.31 -11.39 -8.89
C ASP A 28 -3.27 -12.56 -8.61
N ARG A 29 -2.72 -13.70 -8.20
CA ARG A 29 -3.52 -14.89 -7.82
C ARG A 29 -4.48 -14.57 -6.68
N LEU A 30 -3.99 -13.92 -5.61
CA LEU A 30 -4.80 -13.58 -4.43
C LEU A 30 -5.83 -12.49 -4.72
N ILE A 31 -5.51 -11.50 -5.56
CA ILE A 31 -6.50 -10.51 -6.05
C ILE A 31 -7.62 -11.22 -6.81
N GLY A 32 -7.27 -12.17 -7.70
CA GLY A 32 -8.24 -12.95 -8.45
C GLY A 32 -9.15 -13.79 -7.55
N GLU A 33 -8.62 -14.42 -6.51
CA GLU A 33 -9.40 -15.16 -5.52
C GLU A 33 -10.36 -14.26 -4.74
N ALA A 34 -9.90 -13.08 -4.32
CA ALA A 34 -10.74 -12.09 -3.65
C ALA A 34 -11.89 -11.61 -4.55
N ALA A 35 -11.59 -11.33 -5.83
CA ALA A 35 -12.57 -10.93 -6.83
C ALA A 35 -13.61 -12.03 -7.07
N ALA A 36 -13.17 -13.29 -7.19
CA ALA A 36 -14.07 -14.44 -7.38
C ALA A 36 -15.02 -14.63 -6.18
N GLN A 37 -14.61 -14.20 -4.98
CA GLN A 37 -15.46 -14.18 -3.78
C GLN A 37 -16.34 -12.93 -3.69
N GLY A 38 -16.32 -12.06 -4.70
CA GLY A 38 -17.17 -10.86 -4.81
C GLY A 38 -16.62 -9.65 -4.06
N ALA A 39 -15.34 -9.59 -3.78
CA ALA A 39 -14.71 -8.38 -3.25
C ALA A 39 -14.80 -7.24 -4.28
N ARG A 40 -15.22 -6.06 -3.84
CA ARG A 40 -15.25 -4.84 -4.64
C ARG A 40 -14.02 -3.97 -4.44
N LEU A 41 -13.41 -4.04 -3.26
CA LEU A 41 -12.16 -3.40 -2.90
C LEU A 41 -11.22 -4.46 -2.34
N VAL A 42 -9.98 -4.47 -2.84
CA VAL A 42 -8.91 -5.36 -2.38
C VAL A 42 -7.73 -4.52 -1.93
N ALA A 43 -7.14 -4.85 -0.79
CA ALA A 43 -5.95 -4.19 -0.27
C ALA A 43 -4.79 -5.19 -0.18
N LEU A 44 -3.65 -4.83 -0.77
CA LEU A 44 -2.38 -5.56 -0.66
C LEU A 44 -1.60 -5.09 0.59
N PRO A 45 -0.64 -5.89 1.11
CA PRO A 45 0.17 -5.49 2.25
C PRO A 45 1.27 -4.48 1.90
N GLU A 46 1.88 -3.87 2.94
CA GLU A 46 3.07 -3.02 2.81
C GLU A 46 4.23 -3.84 2.22
N TYR A 47 5.02 -3.22 1.33
CA TYR A 47 6.18 -3.85 0.65
C TYR A 47 5.85 -5.15 -0.08
N PHE A 48 4.62 -5.31 -0.57
CA PHE A 48 4.20 -6.55 -1.23
C PHE A 48 5.11 -6.97 -2.40
N PRO A 49 5.71 -6.05 -3.19
CA PRO A 49 6.51 -6.48 -4.34
C PRO A 49 7.93 -6.95 -3.96
N LEU A 50 8.44 -6.52 -2.79
CA LEU A 50 9.81 -6.86 -2.39
C LEU A 50 9.99 -6.80 -0.88
N MET A 51 10.34 -7.95 -0.29
CA MET A 51 10.83 -8.04 1.07
C MET A 51 12.25 -8.60 1.05
N SER A 52 13.21 -7.82 1.54
CA SER A 52 14.64 -8.18 1.47
C SER A 52 15.36 -7.78 2.76
N PRO A 53 16.36 -8.56 3.22
CA PRO A 53 17.25 -8.15 4.30
C PRO A 53 18.17 -6.99 3.90
N ASP A 54 18.32 -6.71 2.60
CA ASP A 54 19.05 -5.54 2.10
C ASP A 54 18.12 -4.31 2.10
N GLU A 55 18.33 -3.42 3.04
CA GLU A 55 17.57 -2.18 3.22
C GLU A 55 17.57 -1.28 1.97
N THR A 56 18.59 -1.41 1.10
CA THR A 56 18.73 -0.61 -0.13
C THR A 56 18.04 -1.25 -1.33
N ALA A 57 17.55 -2.48 -1.22
CA ALA A 57 16.93 -3.20 -2.33
C ALA A 57 15.74 -2.43 -2.92
N LYS A 58 14.95 -1.74 -2.07
CA LYS A 58 13.82 -0.89 -2.49
C LYS A 58 14.25 0.26 -3.40
N ILE A 59 15.45 0.80 -3.21
CA ILE A 59 15.99 1.90 -4.03
C ILE A 59 16.26 1.42 -5.47
N ARG A 60 16.67 0.16 -5.64
CA ARG A 60 16.98 -0.41 -6.97
C ARG A 60 15.74 -0.65 -7.82
N ILE A 61 14.61 -0.95 -7.19
CA ILE A 61 13.33 -1.22 -7.87
C ILE A 61 12.39 -0.02 -7.86
N ARG A 62 12.86 1.15 -7.39
CA ARG A 62 12.01 2.33 -7.33
C ARG A 62 11.59 2.80 -8.71
N GLU A 63 10.37 3.28 -8.80
CA GLU A 63 9.79 3.78 -10.03
C GLU A 63 9.57 5.30 -9.96
N ARG A 64 9.58 5.97 -11.10
CA ARG A 64 9.05 7.33 -11.19
C ARG A 64 7.54 7.29 -11.09
N ASP A 65 6.95 8.33 -10.53
CA ASP A 65 5.50 8.42 -10.45
C ASP A 65 4.88 8.45 -11.86
N GLY A 66 3.91 7.57 -12.09
CA GLY A 66 3.24 7.36 -13.39
C GLY A 66 3.94 6.38 -14.32
N GLU A 67 5.12 5.85 -13.99
CA GLU A 67 5.93 5.00 -14.85
C GLU A 67 6.47 3.79 -14.09
N GLY A 68 6.51 2.63 -14.74
CA GLY A 68 7.20 1.46 -14.25
C GLY A 68 6.32 0.19 -14.14
N PRO A 69 6.97 -0.98 -14.02
CA PRO A 69 6.30 -2.27 -14.04
C PRO A 69 5.40 -2.52 -12.83
N LEU A 70 5.74 -2.02 -11.62
CA LEU A 70 4.89 -2.18 -10.43
C LEU A 70 3.59 -1.42 -10.57
N GLN A 71 3.64 -0.17 -11.05
CA GLN A 71 2.47 0.64 -11.30
C GLN A 71 1.62 0.07 -12.44
N ALA A 72 2.26 -0.43 -13.51
CA ALA A 72 1.58 -1.11 -14.59
C ALA A 72 0.86 -2.37 -14.11
N PHE A 73 1.52 -3.18 -13.28
CA PHE A 73 0.93 -4.36 -12.64
C PHE A 73 -0.34 -4.00 -11.85
N LEU A 74 -0.28 -3.01 -10.95
CA LEU A 74 -1.42 -2.61 -10.12
C LEU A 74 -2.61 -2.14 -10.97
N LYS A 75 -2.34 -1.29 -11.97
CA LYS A 75 -3.33 -0.83 -12.94
C LYS A 75 -4.00 -1.99 -13.69
N ASP A 76 -3.19 -2.91 -14.21
CA ASP A 76 -3.69 -4.02 -15.02
C ASP A 76 -4.42 -5.07 -14.17
N ALA A 77 -3.96 -5.33 -12.95
CA ALA A 77 -4.64 -6.23 -12.01
C ALA A 77 -6.02 -5.67 -11.62
N ALA A 78 -6.13 -4.39 -11.25
CA ALA A 78 -7.40 -3.75 -10.93
C ALA A 78 -8.41 -3.88 -12.09
N ARG A 79 -7.97 -3.55 -13.32
CA ARG A 79 -8.79 -3.64 -14.53
C ARG A 79 -9.18 -5.08 -14.89
N ARG A 80 -8.23 -6.03 -14.82
CA ARG A 80 -8.43 -7.43 -15.20
C ARG A 80 -9.42 -8.13 -14.27
N HIS A 81 -9.27 -7.92 -12.96
CA HIS A 81 -10.11 -8.54 -11.94
C HIS A 81 -11.37 -7.73 -11.61
N LYS A 82 -11.54 -6.53 -12.22
CA LYS A 82 -12.71 -5.65 -12.00
C LYS A 82 -12.91 -5.29 -10.52
N VAL A 83 -11.84 -4.96 -9.83
CA VAL A 83 -11.83 -4.54 -8.42
C VAL A 83 -11.18 -3.18 -8.25
N TRP A 84 -11.60 -2.44 -7.24
CA TRP A 84 -10.81 -1.35 -6.71
C TRP A 84 -9.62 -1.93 -5.96
N LEU A 85 -8.43 -1.45 -6.26
CA LEU A 85 -7.20 -2.00 -5.71
C LEU A 85 -6.43 -0.93 -4.94
N VAL A 86 -6.33 -1.11 -3.62
CA VAL A 86 -5.34 -0.42 -2.80
C VAL A 86 -4.04 -1.22 -2.89
N GLY A 87 -3.06 -0.67 -3.59
CA GLY A 87 -1.87 -1.37 -4.05
C GLY A 87 -0.82 -1.62 -2.97
N GLY A 88 -1.23 -1.87 -1.73
CA GLY A 88 -0.29 -2.09 -0.64
C GLY A 88 0.68 -0.91 -0.52
N SER A 89 1.98 -1.19 -0.60
CA SER A 89 2.93 -0.11 -0.85
C SER A 89 4.07 -0.53 -1.79
N ILE A 90 4.55 0.45 -2.56
CA ILE A 90 5.65 0.33 -3.53
C ILE A 90 6.65 1.47 -3.34
N PRO A 91 7.92 1.28 -3.70
CA PRO A 91 8.91 2.35 -3.66
C PRO A 91 8.78 3.27 -4.88
N LEU A 92 8.41 4.52 -4.66
CA LEU A 92 8.49 5.57 -5.67
C LEU A 92 9.73 6.45 -5.45
N ALA A 93 10.24 7.05 -6.53
CA ALA A 93 11.36 7.97 -6.46
C ALA A 93 11.02 9.17 -5.56
N ALA A 94 11.91 9.48 -4.62
CA ALA A 94 11.85 10.63 -3.76
C ALA A 94 12.60 11.83 -4.39
N GLU A 95 12.58 12.99 -3.73
CA GLU A 95 13.39 14.13 -4.14
C GLU A 95 14.88 13.86 -3.92
N ALA A 96 15.22 13.23 -2.79
CA ALA A 96 16.58 12.78 -2.53
C ALA A 96 16.90 11.56 -3.41
N PRO A 97 18.03 11.59 -4.17
CA PRO A 97 18.35 10.56 -5.16
C PRO A 97 18.67 9.19 -4.55
N ASP A 98 19.01 9.14 -3.27
CA ASP A 98 19.34 7.96 -2.49
C ASP A 98 18.16 7.44 -1.64
N LYS A 99 16.97 8.03 -1.80
CA LYS A 99 15.76 7.67 -1.06
C LYS A 99 14.59 7.28 -1.97
N VAL A 100 13.58 6.71 -1.35
CA VAL A 100 12.28 6.42 -1.96
C VAL A 100 11.16 7.00 -1.09
N ARG A 101 9.97 7.16 -1.68
CA ARG A 101 8.69 7.26 -0.96
C ARG A 101 8.13 5.86 -0.78
N ASN A 102 7.68 5.52 0.42
CA ASN A 102 6.88 4.31 0.65
C ASN A 102 5.42 4.67 0.33
N SER A 103 4.96 4.29 -0.87
CA SER A 103 3.76 4.86 -1.48
C SER A 103 2.67 3.82 -1.70
N THR A 104 1.47 4.13 -1.25
CA THR A 104 0.24 3.41 -1.63
C THR A 104 -0.40 4.11 -2.83
N LEU A 105 -0.67 3.36 -3.89
CA LEU A 105 -1.45 3.81 -5.04
C LEU A 105 -2.80 3.10 -5.06
N VAL A 106 -3.85 3.82 -5.42
CA VAL A 106 -5.19 3.26 -5.55
C VAL A 106 -5.66 3.36 -6.99
N PHE A 107 -6.16 2.23 -7.50
CA PHE A 107 -6.73 2.12 -8.84
C PHE A 107 -8.19 1.69 -8.74
N ASP A 108 -9.07 2.32 -9.56
CA ASP A 108 -10.44 1.87 -9.74
C ASP A 108 -10.52 0.61 -10.62
N ASP A 109 -11.70 0.03 -10.76
CA ASP A 109 -11.96 -1.19 -11.53
C ASP A 109 -11.80 -1.04 -13.04
N THR A 110 -11.54 0.19 -13.51
CA THR A 110 -11.14 0.49 -14.91
C THR A 110 -9.62 0.55 -15.07
N GLY A 111 -8.86 0.54 -13.97
CA GLY A 111 -7.42 0.73 -13.93
C GLY A 111 -7.00 2.20 -13.93
N ARG A 112 -7.90 3.15 -13.67
CA ARG A 112 -7.55 4.56 -13.50
C ARG A 112 -7.02 4.77 -12.08
N ARG A 113 -5.87 5.42 -11.94
CA ARG A 113 -5.36 5.82 -10.62
C ARG A 113 -6.23 6.93 -10.04
N VAL A 114 -6.73 6.71 -8.81
CA VAL A 114 -7.63 7.64 -8.12
C VAL A 114 -6.99 8.30 -6.91
N ALA A 115 -5.98 7.67 -6.29
CA ALA A 115 -5.27 8.24 -5.15
C ALA A 115 -3.81 7.79 -5.09
N ARG A 116 -2.97 8.57 -4.39
CA ARG A 116 -1.62 8.26 -3.94
C ARG A 116 -1.45 8.76 -2.52
N TYR A 117 -0.91 7.93 -1.65
CA TYR A 117 -0.51 8.29 -0.30
C TYR A 117 0.94 7.90 -0.08
N ASP A 118 1.74 8.81 0.43
CA ASP A 118 3.12 8.57 0.83
C ASP A 118 3.19 8.49 2.36
N LYS A 119 3.77 7.42 2.90
CA LYS A 119 3.88 7.19 4.36
C LYS A 119 4.41 8.42 5.08
N VAL A 120 3.64 8.93 6.03
CA VAL A 120 3.97 10.15 6.77
C VAL A 120 4.90 9.84 7.94
N HIS A 121 4.60 8.79 8.72
CA HIS A 121 5.37 8.46 9.92
C HIS A 121 6.29 7.27 9.64
N LEU A 122 7.59 7.56 9.62
CA LEU A 122 8.63 6.56 9.38
C LEU A 122 8.96 5.82 10.66
N PHE A 123 9.14 4.49 10.53
CA PHE A 123 9.49 3.65 11.66
C PHE A 123 10.97 3.77 11.99
N GLY A 124 11.25 4.00 13.27
CA GLY A 124 12.61 3.96 13.83
C GLY A 124 12.59 3.18 15.14
N PHE A 125 13.54 2.30 15.32
CA PHE A 125 13.69 1.48 16.51
C PHE A 125 15.17 1.24 16.80
N GLU A 126 15.56 1.41 18.04
CA GLU A 126 16.89 1.08 18.52
C GLU A 126 16.78 0.37 19.87
N SER A 127 17.20 -0.88 19.94
CA SER A 127 17.25 -1.65 21.18
C SER A 127 18.45 -2.59 21.19
N GLY A 128 19.42 -2.30 22.02
CA GLY A 128 20.62 -3.12 22.18
C GLY A 128 21.45 -3.18 20.89
N ARG A 129 21.42 -4.33 20.19
CA ARG A 129 22.18 -4.51 18.93
C ARG A 129 21.34 -4.35 17.68
N GLU A 130 20.03 -4.21 17.85
CA GLU A 130 19.09 -4.04 16.73
C GLU A 130 18.80 -2.57 16.54
N ARG A 131 19.07 -2.07 15.33
CA ARG A 131 18.70 -0.74 14.88
C ARG A 131 17.95 -0.86 13.55
N TYR A 132 16.78 -0.26 13.50
CA TYR A 132 16.00 -0.08 12.31
C TYR A 132 15.68 1.40 12.13
N ASP A 133 15.92 1.95 10.94
CA ASP A 133 15.74 3.37 10.65
C ASP A 133 15.25 3.55 9.20
N GLU A 134 13.93 3.62 9.02
CA GLU A 134 13.36 3.87 7.71
C GLU A 134 13.82 5.20 7.10
N ALA A 135 14.08 6.21 7.93
CA ALA A 135 14.49 7.53 7.45
C ALA A 135 15.84 7.52 6.72
N ALA A 136 16.66 6.47 6.90
CA ALA A 136 17.90 6.32 6.16
C ALA A 136 17.68 6.15 4.64
N THR A 137 16.58 5.49 4.25
CA THR A 137 16.28 5.13 2.83
C THR A 137 14.94 5.62 2.35
N ILE A 138 14.10 6.15 3.25
CA ILE A 138 12.75 6.63 2.91
C ILE A 138 12.64 8.11 3.24
N GLU A 139 11.98 8.84 2.36
CA GLU A 139 11.58 10.23 2.57
C GLU A 139 10.09 10.28 2.92
N ALA A 140 9.77 10.92 4.05
CA ALA A 140 8.40 10.97 4.55
C ALA A 140 7.47 11.80 3.67
N GLY A 141 6.21 11.35 3.55
CA GLY A 141 5.10 12.16 3.06
C GLY A 141 4.66 13.22 4.08
N ASN A 142 3.70 14.03 3.69
CA ASN A 142 3.18 15.11 4.54
C ASN A 142 1.67 15.38 4.35
N GLU A 143 0.98 14.53 3.59
CA GLU A 143 -0.43 14.75 3.24
C GLU A 143 -1.33 13.69 3.87
N VAL A 144 -2.51 14.11 4.29
CA VAL A 144 -3.63 13.22 4.62
C VAL A 144 -4.40 12.95 3.34
N VAL A 145 -4.61 11.69 3.00
CA VAL A 145 -5.27 11.30 1.74
C VAL A 145 -6.48 10.43 2.02
N CYS A 146 -7.62 10.86 1.49
CA CYS A 146 -8.85 10.07 1.40
C CYS A 146 -9.32 10.03 -0.05
N PHE A 147 -10.16 9.05 -0.40
CA PHE A 147 -10.75 8.93 -1.72
C PHE A 147 -12.15 8.32 -1.65
N GLU A 148 -13.03 8.73 -2.57
CA GLU A 148 -14.34 8.11 -2.70
C GLU A 148 -14.21 6.76 -3.39
N GLY A 149 -14.49 5.69 -2.66
CA GLY A 149 -14.36 4.31 -3.09
C GLY A 149 -15.70 3.60 -3.25
N PRO A 150 -15.70 2.31 -3.63
CA PRO A 150 -16.94 1.55 -3.82
C PRO A 150 -17.70 1.26 -2.53
N CYS A 151 -17.07 1.52 -1.38
CA CYS A 151 -17.61 1.29 -0.03
C CYS A 151 -17.79 2.60 0.77
N GLY A 152 -17.80 3.75 0.11
CA GLY A 152 -17.80 5.08 0.70
C GLY A 152 -16.40 5.68 0.78
N GLU A 153 -16.25 6.75 1.55
CA GLU A 153 -14.97 7.43 1.70
C GLU A 153 -13.94 6.58 2.46
N VAL A 154 -12.74 6.48 1.91
CA VAL A 154 -11.67 5.61 2.40
C VAL A 154 -10.43 6.44 2.72
N GLY A 155 -9.97 6.39 3.97
CA GLY A 155 -8.70 6.99 4.40
C GLY A 155 -7.52 6.04 4.20
N LEU A 156 -6.38 6.60 3.80
CA LEU A 156 -5.14 5.85 3.56
C LEU A 156 -4.11 6.10 4.65
N SER A 157 -3.43 5.04 5.04
CA SER A 157 -2.30 5.05 5.99
C SER A 157 -1.38 3.87 5.69
N ILE A 158 -0.17 3.86 6.26
CA ILE A 158 0.79 2.75 6.10
C ILE A 158 1.44 2.44 7.46
N CYS A 159 1.24 1.22 7.95
CA CYS A 159 1.98 0.55 9.03
C CYS A 159 2.17 1.42 10.30
N TYR A 160 3.33 2.06 10.46
CA TYR A 160 3.68 2.84 11.65
C TYR A 160 2.78 4.07 11.86
N ASP A 161 2.09 4.55 10.83
CA ASP A 161 1.06 5.58 10.94
C ASP A 161 -0.01 5.22 12.00
N LEU A 162 -0.20 3.92 12.28
CA LEU A 162 -1.13 3.43 13.31
C LEU A 162 -0.87 4.04 14.70
N ARG A 163 0.36 4.46 14.97
CA ARG A 163 0.77 5.02 16.26
C ARG A 163 0.43 6.51 16.42
N PHE A 164 -0.09 7.15 15.37
CA PHE A 164 -0.31 8.60 15.31
C PHE A 164 -1.81 8.92 15.10
N PRO A 165 -2.58 9.02 16.20
CA PRO A 165 -4.03 9.24 16.12
C PRO A 165 -4.40 10.56 15.44
N GLU A 166 -3.48 11.52 15.37
CA GLU A 166 -3.66 12.80 14.69
C GLU A 166 -3.93 12.62 13.20
N LEU A 167 -3.23 11.69 12.54
CA LEU A 167 -3.46 11.36 11.13
C LEU A 167 -4.90 10.89 10.91
N PHE A 168 -5.37 9.97 11.75
CA PHE A 168 -6.72 9.41 11.63
C PHE A 168 -7.82 10.43 11.94
N ARG A 169 -7.59 11.33 12.91
CA ARG A 169 -8.52 12.43 13.19
C ARG A 169 -8.60 13.43 12.03
N ALA A 170 -7.48 13.66 11.35
CA ALA A 170 -7.43 14.57 10.20
C ALA A 170 -8.15 14.01 8.96
N MET A 171 -8.36 12.68 8.85
CA MET A 171 -9.17 12.06 7.80
C MET A 171 -10.66 12.42 7.90
N GLY A 172 -11.13 12.86 9.07
CA GLY A 172 -12.55 13.18 9.29
C GLY A 172 -13.43 11.93 9.36
N ASP A 173 -14.64 12.06 8.82
CA ASP A 173 -15.68 11.00 8.89
C ASP A 173 -15.59 10.08 7.68
N VAL A 174 -14.63 9.13 7.72
CA VAL A 174 -14.45 8.14 6.66
C VAL A 174 -15.17 6.84 6.98
N SER A 175 -15.64 6.14 5.95
CA SER A 175 -16.34 4.84 6.08
C SER A 175 -15.40 3.67 6.33
N LEU A 176 -14.15 3.80 5.90
CA LEU A 176 -13.12 2.77 5.99
C LEU A 176 -11.74 3.40 6.10
N ILE A 177 -10.86 2.81 6.89
CA ILE A 177 -9.43 3.11 6.91
C ILE A 177 -8.68 1.86 6.42
N VAL A 178 -7.81 2.04 5.43
CA VAL A 178 -6.94 0.98 4.94
C VAL A 178 -5.51 1.26 5.38
N LEU A 179 -4.89 0.25 6.00
CA LEU A 179 -3.56 0.33 6.58
C LEU A 179 -2.73 -0.90 6.13
N PRO A 180 -2.10 -0.85 4.94
CA PRO A 180 -1.08 -1.83 4.58
C PRO A 180 0.04 -1.85 5.61
N ALA A 181 0.43 -3.04 6.07
CA ALA A 181 1.43 -3.16 7.13
C ALA A 181 2.33 -4.38 6.94
N ALA A 182 3.58 -4.25 7.39
CA ALA A 182 4.56 -5.31 7.50
C ALA A 182 5.26 -5.19 8.87
N PHE A 183 4.59 -5.67 9.91
CA PHE A 183 5.13 -5.65 11.27
C PHE A 183 6.24 -6.70 11.44
N THR A 184 7.25 -6.37 12.24
CA THR A 184 8.27 -7.33 12.64
C THR A 184 7.69 -8.31 13.67
N HIS A 185 8.38 -9.45 13.90
CA HIS A 185 7.96 -10.44 14.90
C HIS A 185 7.87 -9.86 16.34
N THR A 186 8.62 -8.79 16.60
CA THR A 186 8.78 -8.19 17.94
C THR A 186 8.04 -6.86 18.13
N THR A 187 7.33 -6.36 17.12
CA THR A 187 6.60 -5.07 17.17
C THR A 187 5.11 -5.22 16.97
#